data_56cb6e1dd4f5f438d313290dd653883b
#
_entry.id   56cb6e1dd4f5f438d313290dd653883b
#
_cell.length_a   1.000
_cell.length_b   1.000
_cell.length_c   1.000
_cell.angle_alpha   90.00
_cell.angle_beta   90.00
_cell.angle_gamma   90.00
#
_symmetry.space_group_name_H-M   'P 1'
#
loop_
_entity.id
_entity.type
_entity.pdbx_description
1 polymer ?
#
loop_
_entity_poly.entity_id
_entity_poly.type
_entity_poly.pdbx_seq_one_letter_code
_entity_poly.pdbx_strand_id
1 'polypeptide(L)'
;LGTASLSMGSLVTASSCAPSGDSSLKQNVKEGEDGQFLFIGDDIAIAQTEYGKVQGYLLNHVYTFLGVPYGADTSGKNRFMPPQKPEPWTDVRPAVFYGNTAPQRMENRWPNNYGTFADHWNYWDVSEDCLYLNVWTPGIADGKKRPVLVWLHGGGFTNGSGIEQDGYHGENISREGNIVFCSINHRLGPIGFSDLSGVGGEAYKDSGNVGMLDIIAALRWVHDNIANFGGDPGNVTVMGQSGGGSKVCTVAA
;
A
#
# COMPACT_ATOMS: atom_id res chain seq x y z
N LEU A 1 -44.84 -42.99 15.35
CA LEU A 1 -45.27 -41.65 15.76
C LEU A 1 -44.19 -41.05 16.67
N GLY A 2 -43.20 -40.37 16.10
CA GLY A 2 -42.18 -39.64 16.83
C GLY A 2 -42.26 -38.18 16.41
N THR A 3 -42.52 -37.32 17.38
CA THR A 3 -42.54 -35.88 17.22
C THR A 3 -41.11 -35.33 17.36
N ALA A 4 -40.57 -34.72 16.30
CA ALA A 4 -39.35 -33.96 16.36
C ALA A 4 -39.70 -32.52 16.75
N SER A 5 -39.16 -32.04 17.89
CA SER A 5 -39.23 -30.64 18.30
C SER A 5 -38.05 -29.86 17.68
N LEU A 6 -38.33 -28.89 16.82
CA LEU A 6 -37.38 -27.87 16.40
C LEU A 6 -37.20 -26.83 17.51
N SER A 7 -36.00 -26.69 18.03
CA SER A 7 -35.64 -25.54 18.88
C SER A 7 -35.23 -24.36 17.97
N MET A 8 -36.00 -23.28 18.07
CA MET A 8 -35.63 -22.00 17.44
C MET A 8 -34.39 -21.42 18.12
N GLY A 9 -33.37 -21.19 17.33
CA GLY A 9 -32.17 -20.48 17.75
C GLY A 9 -32.46 -18.99 18.00
N SER A 10 -31.84 -18.48 19.03
CA SER A 10 -31.96 -17.09 19.48
C SER A 10 -31.47 -16.11 18.42
N LEU A 11 -32.30 -15.10 18.13
CA LEU A 11 -31.87 -13.91 17.37
C LEU A 11 -30.76 -13.19 18.13
N VAL A 12 -29.64 -13.04 17.52
CA VAL A 12 -28.60 -12.12 17.98
C VAL A 12 -29.00 -10.72 17.49
N THR A 13 -29.45 -9.87 18.40
CA THR A 13 -29.65 -8.46 18.13
C THR A 13 -28.29 -7.78 18.04
N ALA A 14 -27.96 -7.27 16.86
CA ALA A 14 -26.78 -6.39 16.68
C ALA A 14 -27.07 -5.07 17.42
N SER A 15 -26.37 -4.86 18.53
CA SER A 15 -26.34 -3.58 19.23
C SER A 15 -25.36 -2.66 18.52
N SER A 16 -25.85 -1.56 17.96
CA SER A 16 -25.02 -0.50 17.41
C SER A 16 -24.28 0.20 18.55
N CYS A 17 -22.96 0.05 18.61
CA CYS A 17 -22.12 0.80 19.53
C CYS A 17 -21.71 2.13 18.88
N ALA A 18 -22.07 3.23 19.52
CA ALA A 18 -21.56 4.57 19.20
C ALA A 18 -20.10 4.72 19.64
N PRO A 19 -19.28 5.53 18.93
CA PRO A 19 -17.86 5.64 19.21
C PRO A 19 -17.60 6.56 20.38
N SER A 20 -17.10 6.02 21.45
CA SER A 20 -16.30 6.76 22.43
C SER A 20 -14.87 6.27 22.30
N GLY A 21 -13.91 7.18 22.06
CA GLY A 21 -12.48 6.87 21.94
C GLY A 21 -11.91 6.31 23.25
N ASP A 22 -12.30 5.10 23.60
CA ASP A 22 -11.92 4.44 24.85
C ASP A 22 -11.12 3.17 24.55
N SER A 23 -10.05 3.02 25.30
CA SER A 23 -9.18 1.84 25.35
C SER A 23 -9.91 0.52 25.70
N SER A 24 -11.20 0.57 25.94
CA SER A 24 -12.07 -0.59 26.25
C SER A 24 -12.39 -1.47 25.03
N LEU A 25 -12.20 -1.00 23.81
CA LEU A 25 -12.39 -1.82 22.60
C LEU A 25 -11.49 -3.07 22.55
N LYS A 26 -10.40 -3.07 23.32
CA LYS A 26 -9.52 -4.23 23.46
C LYS A 26 -10.11 -5.38 24.28
N GLN A 27 -11.18 -5.16 25.01
CA GLN A 27 -11.67 -6.15 25.99
C GLN A 27 -12.73 -7.13 25.49
N ASN A 28 -13.36 -6.88 24.33
CA ASN A 28 -14.44 -7.71 23.81
C ASN A 28 -14.13 -8.50 22.54
N VAL A 29 -12.90 -8.43 22.08
CA VAL A 29 -12.49 -9.17 20.89
C VAL A 29 -11.95 -10.51 21.31
N LYS A 30 -12.63 -11.57 20.92
CA LYS A 30 -12.13 -12.93 21.10
C LYS A 30 -11.10 -13.20 20.01
N GLU A 31 -9.93 -13.63 20.45
CA GLU A 31 -8.92 -14.23 19.59
C GLU A 31 -9.53 -15.40 18.83
N GLY A 32 -9.27 -15.52 17.53
CA GLY A 32 -9.64 -16.69 16.76
C GLY A 32 -8.92 -17.94 17.30
N GLU A 33 -9.41 -19.12 16.95
CA GLU A 33 -8.80 -20.38 17.40
C GLU A 33 -7.34 -20.54 16.96
N ASP A 34 -6.94 -19.82 15.89
CA ASP A 34 -5.58 -19.75 15.34
C ASP A 34 -4.78 -18.53 15.86
N GLY A 35 -5.33 -17.75 16.77
CA GLY A 35 -4.70 -16.55 17.29
C GLY A 35 -4.78 -15.33 16.38
N GLN A 36 -5.53 -15.40 15.28
CA GLN A 36 -5.70 -14.26 14.37
C GLN A 36 -6.82 -13.32 14.83
N PHE A 37 -6.54 -12.01 14.70
CA PHE A 37 -7.51 -10.94 14.96
C PHE A 37 -7.69 -10.10 13.70
N LEU A 38 -8.87 -10.12 13.14
CA LEU A 38 -9.25 -9.26 12.04
C LEU A 38 -10.39 -8.35 12.46
N PHE A 39 -10.18 -7.04 12.35
CA PHE A 39 -11.19 -6.01 12.62
C PHE A 39 -11.35 -5.12 11.41
N ILE A 40 -12.56 -5.08 10.88
CA ILE A 40 -13.00 -4.20 9.82
C ILE A 40 -14.29 -3.54 10.29
N GLY A 41 -14.38 -2.21 10.21
CA GLY A 41 -15.57 -1.48 10.64
C GLY A 41 -15.41 0.02 10.38
N ASP A 42 -16.53 0.74 10.47
CA ASP A 42 -16.65 2.13 10.03
C ASP A 42 -15.68 3.10 10.75
N ASP A 43 -15.31 2.80 12.00
CA ASP A 43 -14.41 3.63 12.82
C ASP A 43 -13.07 2.95 13.11
N ILE A 44 -12.77 1.87 12.41
CA ILE A 44 -11.52 1.12 12.60
C ILE A 44 -10.52 1.50 11.50
N ALA A 45 -9.27 1.73 11.91
CA ALA A 45 -8.15 1.99 10.99
C ALA A 45 -8.41 3.17 10.05
N ILE A 46 -8.85 4.31 10.58
CA ILE A 46 -8.99 5.55 9.81
C ILE A 46 -7.75 6.41 10.01
N ALA A 47 -7.12 6.79 8.89
CA ALA A 47 -6.00 7.73 8.89
C ALA A 47 -6.29 8.92 7.97
N GLN A 48 -5.84 10.11 8.38
CA GLN A 48 -5.94 11.32 7.57
C GLN A 48 -4.73 11.43 6.65
N THR A 49 -4.98 11.75 5.38
CA THR A 49 -3.95 12.19 4.44
C THR A 49 -4.21 13.63 4.01
N GLU A 50 -3.25 14.26 3.32
CA GLU A 50 -3.44 15.60 2.76
C GLU A 50 -4.59 15.67 1.73
N TYR A 51 -4.99 14.50 1.15
CA TYR A 51 -6.05 14.44 0.13
C TYR A 51 -7.41 14.01 0.66
N GLY A 52 -7.47 13.44 1.84
CA GLY A 52 -8.70 12.94 2.46
C GLY A 52 -8.44 11.78 3.42
N LYS A 53 -9.49 11.26 4.03
CA LYS A 53 -9.38 10.12 4.95
C LYS A 53 -9.33 8.80 4.18
N VAL A 54 -8.52 7.87 4.67
CA VAL A 54 -8.46 6.49 4.20
C VAL A 54 -8.83 5.54 5.33
N GLN A 55 -9.51 4.45 4.99
CA GLN A 55 -9.91 3.41 5.92
C GLN A 55 -9.29 2.08 5.53
N GLY A 56 -8.48 1.55 6.42
CA GLY A 56 -7.89 0.22 6.31
C GLY A 56 -8.61 -0.80 7.19
N TYR A 57 -7.85 -1.75 7.69
CA TYR A 57 -8.27 -2.75 8.66
C TYR A 57 -7.18 -3.02 9.70
N LEU A 58 -7.55 -3.66 10.79
CA LEU A 58 -6.60 -4.13 11.81
C LEU A 58 -6.54 -5.66 11.72
N LEU A 59 -5.34 -6.20 11.49
CA LEU A 59 -5.08 -7.64 11.49
C LEU A 59 -3.84 -7.92 12.35
N ASN A 60 -3.95 -8.86 13.27
CA ASN A 60 -2.84 -9.28 14.13
C ASN A 60 -2.10 -8.10 14.81
N HIS A 61 -2.85 -7.12 15.29
CA HIS A 61 -2.35 -5.88 15.90
C HIS A 61 -1.60 -4.93 14.93
N VAL A 62 -1.73 -5.13 13.63
CA VAL A 62 -1.15 -4.25 12.60
C VAL A 62 -2.28 -3.58 11.82
N TYR A 63 -2.29 -2.26 11.81
CA TYR A 63 -3.14 -1.46 10.94
C TYR A 63 -2.60 -1.54 9.52
N THR A 64 -3.46 -1.91 8.60
CA THR A 64 -3.12 -2.17 7.20
C THR A 64 -3.94 -1.28 6.29
N PHE A 65 -3.26 -0.53 5.43
CA PHE A 65 -3.86 0.34 4.42
C PHE A 65 -3.30 -0.06 3.06
N LEU A 66 -4.16 -0.53 2.17
CA LEU A 66 -3.79 -1.03 0.85
C LEU A 66 -4.34 -0.11 -0.24
N GLY A 67 -3.55 0.12 -1.29
CA GLY A 67 -3.99 0.91 -2.44
C GLY A 67 -4.26 2.37 -2.11
N VAL A 68 -3.44 2.98 -1.26
CA VAL A 68 -3.52 4.41 -0.96
C VAL A 68 -2.91 5.19 -2.13
N PRO A 69 -3.65 6.10 -2.80
CA PRO A 69 -3.12 6.85 -3.92
C PRO A 69 -2.14 7.93 -3.44
N TYR A 70 -0.97 7.95 -4.04
CA TYR A 70 0.01 9.03 -3.85
C TYR A 70 0.15 9.92 -5.10
N GLY A 71 -0.43 9.49 -6.22
CA GLY A 71 -0.48 10.22 -7.48
C GLY A 71 -1.81 10.03 -8.18
N ALA A 72 -2.11 10.92 -9.12
CA ALA A 72 -3.28 10.83 -10.00
C ALA A 72 -3.07 9.76 -11.08
N ASP A 73 -4.17 9.37 -11.75
CA ASP A 73 -4.15 8.49 -12.92
C ASP A 73 -3.18 9.02 -13.99
N THR A 74 -2.22 8.17 -14.38
CA THR A 74 -1.18 8.49 -15.36
C THR A 74 -1.56 8.10 -16.78
N SER A 75 -2.79 7.69 -17.03
CA SER A 75 -3.31 7.35 -18.35
C SER A 75 -3.64 8.58 -19.21
N GLY A 76 -3.95 8.33 -20.46
CA GLY A 76 -4.46 9.35 -21.40
C GLY A 76 -3.51 10.54 -21.56
N LYS A 77 -3.97 11.74 -21.23
CA LYS A 77 -3.18 12.99 -21.35
C LYS A 77 -1.99 13.07 -20.38
N ASN A 78 -2.01 12.28 -19.31
CA ASN A 78 -0.96 12.24 -18.30
C ASN A 78 0.13 11.20 -18.62
N ARG A 79 -0.06 10.39 -19.70
CA ARG A 79 0.94 9.39 -20.10
C ARG A 79 2.25 10.05 -20.46
N PHE A 80 3.35 9.52 -19.95
CA PHE A 80 4.73 10.05 -20.08
C PHE A 80 4.96 11.41 -19.41
N MET A 81 3.97 11.95 -18.71
CA MET A 81 4.12 13.22 -17.99
C MET A 81 4.57 12.98 -16.54
N PRO A 82 5.21 13.95 -15.89
CA PRO A 82 5.47 13.90 -14.45
C PRO A 82 4.20 13.57 -13.64
N PRO A 83 4.32 12.84 -12.52
CA PRO A 83 3.17 12.49 -11.69
C PRO A 83 2.47 13.75 -11.17
N GLN A 84 1.15 13.71 -11.17
CA GLN A 84 0.31 14.77 -10.61
C GLN A 84 -0.22 14.33 -9.25
N LYS A 85 -0.59 15.30 -8.42
CA LYS A 85 -1.24 15.02 -7.13
C LYS A 85 -2.60 14.37 -7.34
N PRO A 86 -3.02 13.45 -6.45
CA PRO A 86 -4.39 12.95 -6.46
C PRO A 86 -5.41 14.07 -6.28
N GLU A 87 -6.60 13.92 -6.87
CA GLU A 87 -7.72 14.78 -6.55
C GLU A 87 -8.16 14.54 -5.10
N PRO A 88 -8.36 15.59 -4.30
CA PRO A 88 -8.86 15.46 -2.94
C PRO A 88 -10.26 14.82 -2.90
N TRP A 89 -10.53 14.06 -1.83
CA TRP A 89 -11.84 13.45 -1.60
C TRP A 89 -12.39 13.81 -0.21
N THR A 90 -13.72 13.84 -0.08
CA THR A 90 -14.43 14.22 1.15
C THR A 90 -14.87 13.02 1.97
N ASP A 91 -15.29 11.94 1.30
CA ASP A 91 -15.73 10.72 1.95
C ASP A 91 -14.53 9.89 2.43
N VAL A 92 -14.76 8.96 3.36
CA VAL A 92 -13.70 8.04 3.78
C VAL A 92 -13.47 7.03 2.66
N ARG A 93 -12.27 7.04 2.07
CA ARG A 93 -11.89 6.14 0.98
C ARG A 93 -11.47 4.78 1.53
N PRO A 94 -12.08 3.67 1.09
CA PRO A 94 -11.61 2.34 1.43
C PRO A 94 -10.18 2.09 0.94
N ALA A 95 -9.32 1.61 1.84
CA ALA A 95 -7.94 1.21 1.57
C ALA A 95 -7.71 -0.22 2.07
N VAL A 96 -8.58 -1.14 1.63
CA VAL A 96 -8.63 -2.56 2.03
C VAL A 96 -8.26 -3.50 0.88
N PHE A 97 -8.02 -2.97 -0.31
CA PHE A 97 -7.57 -3.69 -1.50
C PHE A 97 -6.33 -3.05 -2.07
N TYR A 98 -5.45 -3.85 -2.63
CA TYR A 98 -4.30 -3.34 -3.36
C TYR A 98 -4.72 -2.45 -4.53
N GLY A 99 -3.94 -1.42 -4.80
CA GLY A 99 -4.07 -0.65 -6.03
C GLY A 99 -3.49 -1.40 -7.23
N ASN A 100 -3.74 -0.89 -8.44
CA ASN A 100 -3.25 -1.49 -9.67
C ASN A 100 -1.72 -1.52 -9.73
N THR A 101 -1.20 -2.49 -10.45
CA THR A 101 0.22 -2.56 -10.83
C THR A 101 0.44 -1.90 -12.18
N ALA A 102 1.67 -1.42 -12.43
CA ALA A 102 2.01 -0.81 -13.71
C ALA A 102 1.92 -1.81 -14.87
N PRO A 103 1.51 -1.38 -16.08
CA PRO A 103 1.57 -2.20 -17.28
C PRO A 103 2.96 -2.78 -17.50
N GLN A 104 3.03 -4.09 -17.69
CA GLN A 104 4.27 -4.84 -17.83
C GLN A 104 4.03 -6.17 -18.55
N ARG A 105 5.11 -6.77 -19.08
CA ARG A 105 5.05 -8.11 -19.64
C ARG A 105 5.00 -9.13 -18.50
N MET A 106 3.94 -9.90 -18.46
CA MET A 106 3.74 -10.96 -17.45
C MET A 106 4.31 -12.31 -17.92
N GLU A 107 4.82 -12.38 -19.14
CA GLU A 107 5.45 -13.57 -19.71
C GLU A 107 6.79 -13.88 -19.01
N ASN A 108 7.12 -15.16 -18.92
CA ASN A 108 8.40 -15.67 -18.39
C ASN A 108 8.66 -15.49 -16.88
N ARG A 109 7.62 -15.30 -16.08
CA ARG A 109 7.74 -15.45 -14.63
C ARG A 109 7.58 -16.94 -14.26
N TRP A 110 8.46 -17.76 -14.80
CA TRP A 110 8.49 -19.17 -14.47
C TRP A 110 9.01 -19.35 -13.05
N PRO A 111 8.38 -20.23 -12.25
CA PRO A 111 8.99 -20.66 -11.00
C PRO A 111 10.32 -21.34 -11.36
N ASN A 112 11.41 -20.64 -11.15
CA ASN A 112 12.72 -21.27 -11.13
C ASN A 112 12.97 -21.87 -9.75
N ASN A 113 13.99 -22.71 -9.59
CA ASN A 113 14.30 -23.36 -8.32
C ASN A 113 14.57 -22.38 -7.16
N TYR A 114 14.82 -21.10 -7.45
CA TYR A 114 14.92 -20.01 -6.49
C TYR A 114 13.57 -19.36 -6.23
N GLY A 115 12.78 -19.15 -7.27
CA GLY A 115 11.49 -18.48 -7.22
C GLY A 115 10.41 -19.30 -6.55
N THR A 116 10.41 -20.65 -6.72
CA THR A 116 9.37 -21.53 -6.16
C THR A 116 9.26 -21.47 -4.64
N PHE A 117 10.32 -21.06 -3.96
CA PHE A 117 10.34 -20.95 -2.51
C PHE A 117 9.91 -19.57 -2.01
N ALA A 118 10.12 -18.51 -2.83
CA ALA A 118 9.92 -17.12 -2.42
C ALA A 118 8.78 -16.42 -3.19
N ASP A 119 8.38 -16.96 -4.32
CA ASP A 119 7.59 -16.22 -5.30
C ASP A 119 6.17 -16.78 -5.41
N HIS A 120 5.31 -16.38 -4.49
CA HIS A 120 3.90 -16.28 -4.79
C HIS A 120 3.70 -14.96 -5.51
N TRP A 121 3.71 -15.00 -6.84
CA TRP A 121 3.52 -13.81 -7.66
C TRP A 121 2.07 -13.35 -7.55
N ASN A 122 1.85 -12.27 -6.83
CA ASN A 122 0.55 -11.64 -6.76
C ASN A 122 0.42 -10.68 -7.95
N TYR A 123 -0.45 -11.04 -8.90
CA TYR A 123 -0.79 -10.22 -10.05
C TYR A 123 -2.16 -9.59 -9.82
N TRP A 124 -2.17 -8.43 -9.20
CA TRP A 124 -3.37 -7.62 -9.13
C TRP A 124 -3.68 -7.00 -10.49
N ASP A 125 -4.78 -6.25 -10.59
CA ASP A 125 -5.14 -5.57 -11.82
C ASP A 125 -3.98 -4.70 -12.35
N VAL A 126 -3.84 -4.68 -13.68
CA VAL A 126 -2.79 -3.94 -14.39
C VAL A 126 -3.41 -2.72 -15.05
N SER A 127 -2.92 -1.53 -14.72
CA SER A 127 -3.41 -0.27 -15.25
C SER A 127 -2.32 0.80 -15.27
N GLU A 128 -2.46 1.80 -16.12
CA GLU A 128 -1.65 3.01 -16.05
C GLU A 128 -2.01 3.87 -14.82
N ASP A 129 -3.22 3.71 -14.26
CA ASP A 129 -3.57 4.21 -12.93
C ASP A 129 -2.94 3.30 -11.86
N CYS A 130 -1.64 3.49 -11.60
CA CYS A 130 -0.84 2.59 -10.76
C CYS A 130 -0.06 3.30 -9.65
N LEU A 131 -0.26 4.60 -9.44
CA LEU A 131 0.47 5.35 -8.43
C LEU A 131 -0.12 5.16 -7.03
N TYR A 132 0.01 3.94 -6.52
CA TYR A 132 -0.48 3.51 -5.22
C TYR A 132 0.64 3.02 -4.32
N LEU A 133 0.45 3.17 -3.02
CA LEU A 133 1.28 2.59 -1.98
C LEU A 133 0.45 1.83 -0.95
N ASN A 134 1.13 1.02 -0.18
CA ASN A 134 0.55 0.27 0.93
C ASN A 134 1.28 0.63 2.21
N VAL A 135 0.58 0.68 3.33
CA VAL A 135 1.13 1.02 4.64
C VAL A 135 0.71 -0.02 5.67
N TRP A 136 1.68 -0.53 6.41
CA TRP A 136 1.47 -1.38 7.59
C TRP A 136 2.10 -0.71 8.81
N THR A 137 1.36 -0.63 9.90
CA THR A 137 1.83 0.04 11.10
C THR A 137 1.24 -0.56 12.38
N PRO A 138 2.01 -0.69 13.47
CA PRO A 138 1.48 -1.13 14.77
C PRO A 138 0.58 -0.10 15.46
N GLY A 139 0.47 1.13 14.95
CA GLY A 139 -0.37 2.15 15.57
C GLY A 139 -0.51 3.41 14.73
N ILE A 140 -1.71 3.99 14.74
CA ILE A 140 -2.07 5.22 14.03
C ILE A 140 -2.32 6.33 15.06
N ALA A 141 -1.89 7.54 14.74
CA ALA A 141 -2.12 8.76 15.53
C ALA A 141 -1.78 8.60 17.05
N ASP A 142 -0.86 7.72 17.39
CA ASP A 142 -0.46 7.42 18.78
C ASP A 142 0.79 8.20 19.25
N GLY A 143 1.32 9.07 18.42
CA GLY A 143 2.47 9.94 18.71
C GLY A 143 3.81 9.22 18.85
N LYS A 144 3.93 7.93 18.53
CA LYS A 144 5.13 7.13 18.82
C LYS A 144 6.29 7.33 17.83
N LYS A 145 6.13 8.06 16.75
CA LYS A 145 7.23 8.38 15.82
C LYS A 145 8.09 7.17 15.47
N ARG A 146 7.48 6.12 14.90
CA ARG A 146 8.19 4.90 14.53
C ARG A 146 9.11 5.13 13.35
N PRO A 147 10.26 4.44 13.25
CA PRO A 147 11.04 4.39 12.02
C PRO A 147 10.16 3.95 10.85
N VAL A 148 10.39 4.52 9.68
CA VAL A 148 9.66 4.22 8.45
C VAL A 148 10.59 3.50 7.49
N LEU A 149 10.14 2.39 6.92
CA LEU A 149 10.85 1.65 5.89
C LEU A 149 10.04 1.66 4.59
N VAL A 150 10.60 2.23 3.54
CA VAL A 150 9.99 2.27 2.21
C VAL A 150 10.68 1.26 1.30
N TRP A 151 9.88 0.34 0.75
CA TRP A 151 10.33 -0.72 -0.13
C TRP A 151 10.15 -0.37 -1.60
N LEU A 152 11.26 -0.48 -2.36
CA LEU A 152 11.29 -0.40 -3.82
C LEU A 152 11.53 -1.79 -4.40
N HIS A 153 10.56 -2.31 -5.14
CA HIS A 153 10.62 -3.64 -5.74
C HIS A 153 11.66 -3.78 -6.84
N GLY A 154 12.07 -5.02 -7.12
CA GLY A 154 13.01 -5.39 -8.17
C GLY A 154 12.40 -5.39 -9.57
N GLY A 155 12.93 -6.27 -10.44
CA GLY A 155 12.47 -6.42 -11.83
C GLY A 155 13.07 -5.37 -12.79
N GLY A 156 14.25 -4.83 -12.47
CA GLY A 156 14.88 -3.76 -13.24
C GLY A 156 14.03 -2.49 -13.21
N PHE A 157 13.79 -1.94 -14.40
CA PHE A 157 12.91 -0.81 -14.63
C PHE A 157 11.69 -1.21 -15.50
N THR A 158 11.51 -2.52 -15.73
CA THR A 158 10.55 -3.04 -16.72
C THR A 158 9.39 -3.82 -16.14
N ASN A 159 9.55 -4.44 -15.00
CA ASN A 159 8.54 -5.28 -14.35
C ASN A 159 8.68 -5.27 -12.82
N GLY A 160 7.76 -5.94 -12.15
CA GLY A 160 7.66 -5.98 -10.70
C GLY A 160 6.49 -5.16 -10.16
N SER A 161 6.26 -5.31 -8.88
CA SER A 161 5.31 -4.47 -8.12
C SER A 161 5.63 -4.51 -6.63
N GLY A 162 5.07 -3.56 -5.88
CA GLY A 162 5.19 -3.54 -4.42
C GLY A 162 4.41 -4.64 -3.70
N ILE A 163 3.73 -5.53 -4.45
CA ILE A 163 2.87 -6.59 -3.93
C ILE A 163 3.16 -7.96 -4.52
N GLU A 164 4.17 -8.07 -5.38
CA GLU A 164 4.38 -9.28 -6.19
C GLU A 164 4.82 -10.50 -5.39
N GLN A 165 5.39 -10.31 -4.22
CA GLN A 165 5.91 -11.39 -3.38
C GLN A 165 5.38 -11.29 -1.95
N ASP A 166 5.13 -12.43 -1.32
CA ASP A 166 4.69 -12.50 0.08
C ASP A 166 5.67 -11.78 1.04
N GLY A 167 6.97 -11.79 0.72
CA GLY A 167 7.98 -11.07 1.47
C GLY A 167 7.83 -9.55 1.47
N TYR A 168 6.98 -8.99 0.59
CA TYR A 168 6.68 -7.55 0.55
C TYR A 168 5.46 -7.18 1.38
N HIS A 169 4.77 -8.17 1.96
CA HIS A 169 3.68 -7.94 2.89
C HIS A 169 4.21 -7.47 4.24
N GLY A 170 3.88 -6.25 4.61
CA GLY A 170 4.52 -5.54 5.72
C GLY A 170 4.06 -5.92 7.12
N GLU A 171 3.06 -6.82 7.30
CA GLU A 171 2.49 -7.13 8.61
C GLU A 171 3.55 -7.60 9.61
N ASN A 172 4.32 -8.64 9.25
CA ASN A 172 5.29 -9.23 10.16
C ASN A 172 6.43 -8.26 10.51
N ILE A 173 7.00 -7.58 9.51
CA ILE A 173 8.10 -6.64 9.75
C ILE A 173 7.64 -5.44 10.57
N SER A 174 6.41 -4.98 10.38
CA SER A 174 5.85 -3.87 11.15
C SER A 174 5.62 -4.27 12.62
N ARG A 175 5.05 -5.45 12.85
CA ARG A 175 4.78 -5.96 14.18
C ARG A 175 6.07 -6.24 14.97
N GLU A 176 6.97 -7.04 14.39
CA GLU A 176 8.21 -7.46 15.05
C GLU A 176 9.23 -6.33 15.20
N GLY A 177 9.33 -5.46 14.19
CA GLY A 177 10.25 -4.32 14.19
C GLY A 177 9.71 -3.07 14.88
N ASN A 178 8.43 -3.02 15.22
CA ASN A 178 7.72 -1.82 15.68
C ASN A 178 8.02 -0.61 14.75
N ILE A 179 7.90 -0.82 13.44
CA ILE A 179 8.16 0.16 12.39
C ILE A 179 6.90 0.39 11.54
N VAL A 180 6.88 1.47 10.80
CA VAL A 180 5.95 1.65 9.69
C VAL A 180 6.61 1.14 8.42
N PHE A 181 5.96 0.19 7.74
CA PHE A 181 6.43 -0.34 6.46
C PHE A 181 5.56 0.17 5.33
N CYS A 182 6.19 0.63 4.24
CA CYS A 182 5.51 1.06 3.03
C CYS A 182 6.06 0.31 1.83
N SER A 183 5.19 -0.21 0.96
CA SER A 183 5.56 -0.68 -0.37
C SER A 183 4.88 0.19 -1.42
N ILE A 184 5.57 0.46 -2.54
CA ILE A 184 5.04 1.37 -3.56
C ILE A 184 5.01 0.72 -4.94
N ASN A 185 4.03 1.08 -5.76
CA ASN A 185 4.01 0.88 -7.20
C ASN A 185 4.41 2.18 -7.90
N HIS A 186 5.05 2.08 -9.04
CA HIS A 186 5.43 3.20 -9.90
C HIS A 186 5.39 2.76 -11.36
N ARG A 187 5.38 3.68 -12.30
CA ARG A 187 5.43 3.34 -13.73
C ARG A 187 6.70 2.61 -14.12
N LEU A 188 6.57 1.68 -15.05
CA LEU A 188 7.60 0.77 -15.50
C LEU A 188 7.72 0.78 -17.03
N GLY A 189 8.81 0.20 -17.54
CA GLY A 189 9.01 0.00 -18.96
C GLY A 189 8.88 1.29 -19.78
N PRO A 190 8.33 1.22 -20.99
CA PRO A 190 8.22 2.39 -21.86
C PRO A 190 7.43 3.55 -21.26
N ILE A 191 6.35 3.28 -20.49
CA ILE A 191 5.53 4.34 -19.91
C ILE A 191 6.21 5.09 -18.75
N GLY A 192 7.24 4.49 -18.15
CA GLY A 192 8.01 5.08 -17.06
C GLY A 192 9.37 5.66 -17.49
N PHE A 193 9.93 5.17 -18.63
CA PHE A 193 11.35 5.38 -18.94
C PHE A 193 11.65 5.60 -20.44
N SER A 194 10.66 6.02 -21.25
CA SER A 194 10.93 6.40 -22.64
C SER A 194 11.18 7.89 -22.77
N ASP A 195 12.37 8.26 -23.27
CA ASP A 195 12.66 9.65 -23.59
C ASP A 195 11.96 10.04 -24.91
N LEU A 196 10.96 10.89 -24.78
CA LEU A 196 10.19 11.45 -25.90
C LEU A 196 10.52 12.93 -26.16
N SER A 197 11.51 13.51 -25.47
CA SER A 197 11.86 14.93 -25.57
C SER A 197 12.20 15.33 -27.03
N GLY A 198 12.89 14.45 -27.76
CA GLY A 198 13.29 14.68 -29.13
C GLY A 198 12.16 14.71 -30.16
N VAL A 199 11.00 14.10 -29.83
CA VAL A 199 9.83 14.01 -30.76
C VAL A 199 8.58 14.72 -30.22
N GLY A 200 8.45 14.82 -28.88
CA GLY A 200 7.31 15.45 -28.22
C GLY A 200 7.54 16.89 -27.77
N GLY A 201 8.77 17.37 -27.87
CA GLY A 201 9.16 18.72 -27.49
C GLY A 201 9.21 18.92 -25.96
N GLU A 202 9.23 20.18 -25.53
CA GLU A 202 9.48 20.59 -24.14
C GLU A 202 8.53 19.95 -23.12
N ALA A 203 7.28 19.70 -23.49
CA ALA A 203 6.31 19.03 -22.62
C ALA A 203 6.76 17.63 -22.17
N TYR A 204 7.60 16.95 -22.95
CA TYR A 204 8.08 15.59 -22.70
C TYR A 204 9.54 15.52 -22.22
N LYS A 205 10.13 16.64 -21.81
CA LYS A 205 11.52 16.69 -21.38
C LYS A 205 11.87 15.73 -20.23
N ASP A 206 10.93 15.44 -19.36
CA ASP A 206 11.11 14.56 -18.20
C ASP A 206 10.66 13.11 -18.47
N SER A 207 10.13 12.81 -19.69
CA SER A 207 9.49 11.53 -20.01
C SER A 207 10.40 10.32 -19.82
N GLY A 208 11.71 10.48 -20.02
CA GLY A 208 12.70 9.43 -19.82
C GLY A 208 12.88 8.96 -18.37
N ASN A 209 12.35 9.72 -17.40
CA ASN A 209 12.54 9.46 -15.97
C ASN A 209 11.26 9.57 -15.14
N VAL A 210 10.06 9.56 -15.75
CA VAL A 210 8.82 9.74 -14.98
C VAL A 210 8.59 8.63 -13.96
N GLY A 211 9.09 7.41 -14.18
CA GLY A 211 9.06 6.35 -13.19
C GLY A 211 9.90 6.67 -11.94
N MET A 212 11.02 7.40 -12.08
CA MET A 212 11.79 7.90 -10.94
C MET A 212 11.07 9.07 -10.24
N LEU A 213 10.43 9.94 -11.03
CA LEU A 213 9.60 11.03 -10.46
C LEU A 213 8.41 10.49 -9.67
N ASP A 214 7.85 9.35 -10.08
CA ASP A 214 6.81 8.64 -9.30
C ASP A 214 7.33 8.23 -7.92
N ILE A 215 8.54 7.66 -7.86
CA ILE A 215 9.16 7.28 -6.58
C ILE A 215 9.39 8.52 -5.70
N ILE A 216 9.87 9.61 -6.29
CA ILE A 216 10.05 10.89 -5.56
C ILE A 216 8.70 11.41 -5.04
N ALA A 217 7.63 11.30 -5.84
CA ALA A 217 6.29 11.69 -5.40
C ALA A 217 5.79 10.81 -4.24
N ALA A 218 6.04 9.50 -4.29
CA ALA A 218 5.70 8.59 -3.19
C ALA A 218 6.49 8.93 -1.91
N LEU A 219 7.78 9.24 -2.02
CA LEU A 219 8.59 9.63 -0.86
C LEU A 219 8.14 10.97 -0.27
N ARG A 220 7.70 11.92 -1.10
CA ARG A 220 7.07 13.17 -0.62
C ARG A 220 5.75 12.87 0.10
N TRP A 221 4.92 11.99 -0.47
CA TRP A 221 3.70 11.56 0.20
C TRP A 221 4.01 10.95 1.58
N VAL A 222 5.02 10.08 1.68
CA VAL A 222 5.48 9.51 2.96
C VAL A 222 5.87 10.62 3.92
N HIS A 223 6.71 11.56 3.50
CA HIS A 223 7.12 12.70 4.33
C HIS A 223 5.92 13.49 4.88
N ASP A 224 4.93 13.77 4.03
CA ASP A 224 3.83 14.68 4.37
C ASP A 224 2.72 13.98 5.18
N ASN A 225 2.59 12.65 5.09
CA ASN A 225 1.44 11.93 5.64
C ASN A 225 1.79 10.87 6.71
N ILE A 226 3.01 10.35 6.74
CA ILE A 226 3.31 9.14 7.52
C ILE A 226 3.18 9.33 9.03
N ALA A 227 3.24 10.56 9.53
CA ALA A 227 3.00 10.88 10.93
C ALA A 227 1.59 10.46 11.39
N ASN A 228 0.59 10.56 10.53
CA ASN A 228 -0.78 10.12 10.81
C ASN A 228 -0.92 8.59 10.87
N PHE A 229 0.07 7.88 10.32
CA PHE A 229 0.20 6.44 10.39
C PHE A 229 1.19 6.00 11.51
N GLY A 230 1.54 6.92 12.43
CA GLY A 230 2.41 6.66 13.57
C GLY A 230 3.90 6.57 13.24
N GLY A 231 4.30 6.98 12.04
CA GLY A 231 5.68 7.04 11.58
C GLY A 231 6.37 8.37 11.88
N ASP A 232 7.69 8.38 11.81
CA ASP A 232 8.52 9.58 11.89
C ASP A 232 8.98 10.01 10.50
N PRO A 233 8.49 11.13 9.94
CA PRO A 233 8.95 11.63 8.65
C PRO A 233 10.43 12.03 8.65
N GLY A 234 11.02 12.26 9.81
CA GLY A 234 12.46 12.52 9.98
C GLY A 234 13.33 11.26 10.06
N ASN A 235 12.73 10.07 10.11
CA ASN A 235 13.44 8.79 10.21
C ASN A 235 12.92 7.79 9.17
N VAL A 236 13.17 8.08 7.89
CA VAL A 236 12.73 7.29 6.75
C VAL A 236 13.93 6.60 6.11
N THR A 237 13.89 5.29 6.04
CA THR A 237 14.86 4.46 5.32
C THR A 237 14.23 3.94 4.04
N VAL A 238 14.91 4.13 2.91
CA VAL A 238 14.51 3.56 1.62
C VAL A 238 15.38 2.35 1.34
N MET A 239 14.77 1.21 1.04
CA MET A 239 15.48 0.00 0.65
C MET A 239 14.86 -0.63 -0.59
N GLY A 240 15.64 -1.45 -1.27
CA GLY A 240 15.18 -2.13 -2.47
C GLY A 240 16.09 -3.29 -2.87
N GLN A 241 15.56 -4.20 -3.66
CA GLN A 241 16.27 -5.36 -4.17
C GLN A 241 16.47 -5.24 -5.67
N SER A 242 17.63 -5.64 -6.20
CA SER A 242 17.93 -5.63 -7.65
C SER A 242 17.71 -4.25 -8.28
N GLY A 243 16.82 -4.12 -9.27
CA GLY A 243 16.42 -2.82 -9.84
C GLY A 243 15.91 -1.82 -8.80
N GLY A 244 15.29 -2.31 -7.72
CA GLY A 244 14.90 -1.48 -6.57
C GLY A 244 16.11 -0.86 -5.87
N GLY A 245 17.20 -1.62 -5.69
CA GLY A 245 18.46 -1.11 -5.16
C GLY A 245 19.06 -0.03 -6.05
N SER A 246 19.02 -0.20 -7.38
CA SER A 246 19.46 0.84 -8.33
C SER A 246 18.62 2.12 -8.19
N LYS A 247 17.30 1.99 -8.02
CA LYS A 247 16.39 3.13 -7.79
C LYS A 247 16.72 3.85 -6.49
N VAL A 248 17.02 3.09 -5.39
CA VAL A 248 17.48 3.68 -4.12
C VAL A 248 18.72 4.55 -4.33
N CYS A 249 19.74 4.01 -5.00
CA CYS A 249 20.95 4.79 -5.30
C CYS A 249 20.65 6.04 -6.14
N THR A 250 19.73 5.94 -7.10
CA THR A 250 19.37 7.08 -7.96
C THR A 250 18.63 8.18 -7.22
N VAL A 251 17.73 7.85 -6.28
CA VAL A 251 17.01 8.89 -5.49
C VAL A 251 17.86 9.49 -4.38
N ALA A 252 18.96 8.83 -4.01
CA ALA A 252 19.90 9.32 -3.00
C ALA A 252 21.00 10.23 -3.58
N ALA A 253 21.16 10.26 -4.91
CA ALA A 253 22.15 11.08 -5.61
C ALA A 253 21.64 12.50 -5.87
#